data_b96a3353617662807a98862ad437b2ef
#
_entry.id   b96a3353617662807a98862ad437b2ef
#
_cell.length_a   1.000
_cell.length_b   1.000
_cell.length_c   1.000
_cell.angle_alpha   90.00
_cell.angle_beta   90.00
_cell.angle_gamma   90.00
#
_symmetry.space_group_name_H-M   'P 1'
#
loop_
_entity.id
_entity.type
_entity.pdbx_description
1 polymer ?
#
loop_
_entity_poly.entity_id
_entity_poly.type
_entity_poly.pdbx_seq_one_letter_code
_entity_poly.pdbx_strand_id
1 'polypeptide(L)'
;MIINVISFFLFIFNTYRYKLIINMGRKKKYKVLKLPSDFDELKSYIKENTLELTEQVLDSINHAIDNDLKFIEVFQFKRSKFSVTITDDTYSDNINNVYDLYIELEEYELCENVLNIGKKLLNKKI
;
A
#
# COMPACT_ATOMS: atom_id res chain seq x y z
N MET A 1 3.15 5.78 18.90
CA MET A 1 2.14 5.55 17.87
C MET A 1 2.44 6.26 16.58
N ILE A 2 2.59 7.58 16.58
CA ILE A 2 2.95 8.32 15.37
C ILE A 2 4.29 7.81 14.81
N ILE A 3 5.24 7.52 15.67
CA ILE A 3 6.55 6.98 15.27
C ILE A 3 6.39 5.65 14.57
N ASN A 4 5.52 4.77 15.06
CA ASN A 4 5.28 3.47 14.46
C ASN A 4 4.62 3.58 13.10
N VAL A 5 3.70 4.53 12.95
CA VAL A 5 3.04 4.80 11.67
C VAL A 5 4.06 5.27 10.64
N ILE A 6 4.92 6.21 11.01
CA ILE A 6 5.97 6.70 10.13
C ILE A 6 6.93 5.57 9.76
N SER A 7 7.31 4.74 10.74
CA SER A 7 8.18 3.58 10.51
C SER A 7 7.56 2.60 9.54
N PHE A 8 6.25 2.36 9.62
CA PHE A 8 5.53 1.49 8.69
C PHE A 8 5.67 2.01 7.26
N PHE A 9 5.42 3.29 7.03
CA PHE A 9 5.51 3.85 5.68
C PHE A 9 6.94 3.95 5.19
N LEU A 10 7.90 4.24 6.08
CA LEU A 10 9.31 4.18 5.73
C LEU A 10 9.73 2.77 5.35
N PHE A 11 9.23 1.77 6.07
CA PHE A 11 9.46 0.37 5.73
C PHE A 11 8.95 0.05 4.33
N ILE A 12 7.73 0.48 4.00
CA ILE A 12 7.17 0.29 2.66
C ILE A 12 8.08 0.92 1.61
N PHE A 13 8.47 2.17 1.81
CA PHE A 13 9.28 2.89 0.83
C PHE A 13 10.70 2.32 0.71
N ASN A 14 11.26 1.76 1.77
CA ASN A 14 12.59 1.15 1.75
C ASN A 14 12.57 -0.27 1.18
N THR A 15 11.48 -0.99 1.39
CA THR A 15 11.36 -2.39 0.97
C THR A 15 11.03 -2.50 -0.51
N TYR A 16 10.31 -1.53 -1.05
CA TYR A 16 9.84 -1.59 -2.43
C TYR A 16 10.71 -0.76 -3.35
N ARG A 17 10.80 -1.25 -4.58
CA ARG A 17 11.54 -0.56 -5.62
C ARG A 17 10.72 0.59 -6.15
N TYR A 18 11.37 1.73 -6.31
CA TYR A 18 10.80 2.82 -7.08
C TYR A 18 11.01 2.50 -8.56
N LYS A 19 9.94 2.51 -9.30
CA LYS A 19 10.00 2.24 -10.73
C LYS A 19 9.65 3.49 -11.50
N LEU A 20 10.33 3.66 -12.64
CA LEU A 20 9.93 4.67 -13.60
C LEU A 20 8.53 4.32 -14.10
N ILE A 21 7.63 5.29 -14.08
CA ILE A 21 6.27 5.08 -14.55
C ILE A 21 6.27 5.01 -16.07
N ILE A 22 5.86 3.88 -16.59
CA ILE A 22 5.65 3.71 -18.02
C ILE A 22 4.16 3.82 -18.25
N ASN A 23 3.75 4.79 -19.04
CA ASN A 23 2.34 4.93 -19.38
C ASN A 23 1.96 3.82 -20.36
N MET A 24 1.20 2.87 -19.88
CA MET A 24 0.76 1.72 -20.66
C MET A 24 -0.56 1.94 -21.36
N GLY A 25 -1.19 3.10 -21.20
CA GLY A 25 -2.49 3.37 -21.78
C GLY A 25 -3.62 2.53 -21.21
N ARG A 26 -3.41 1.83 -20.12
CA ARG A 26 -4.43 0.99 -19.51
C ARG A 26 -5.27 1.79 -18.55
N LYS A 27 -6.60 1.59 -18.63
CA LYS A 27 -7.50 2.08 -17.60
C LYS A 27 -7.41 1.15 -16.39
N LYS A 28 -7.04 1.69 -15.26
CA LYS A 28 -6.99 0.96 -14.00
C LYS A 28 -8.30 1.13 -13.28
N LYS A 29 -8.88 0.05 -12.77
CA LYS A 29 -10.12 0.12 -11.99
C LYS A 29 -9.90 0.71 -10.61
N TYR A 30 -8.77 0.43 -9.99
CA TYR A 30 -8.38 1.06 -8.75
C TYR A 30 -7.63 2.35 -9.06
N LYS A 31 -7.58 3.25 -8.10
CA LYS A 31 -6.84 4.50 -8.26
C LYS A 31 -5.48 4.41 -7.62
N VAL A 32 -4.46 4.83 -8.36
CA VAL A 32 -3.14 5.07 -7.79
C VAL A 32 -3.18 6.42 -7.09
N LEU A 33 -2.75 6.46 -5.84
CA LEU A 33 -2.77 7.67 -5.05
C LEU A 33 -1.49 8.48 -5.29
N LYS A 34 -1.64 9.78 -5.50
CA LYS A 34 -0.51 10.66 -5.71
C LYS A 34 -0.04 11.26 -4.39
N LEU A 35 1.26 11.17 -4.14
CA LEU A 35 1.90 11.68 -2.94
C LEU A 35 2.76 12.90 -3.26
N PRO A 36 2.97 13.81 -2.29
CA PRO A 36 3.92 14.91 -2.47
C PRO A 36 5.33 14.39 -2.73
N SER A 37 6.07 15.08 -3.59
CA SER A 37 7.45 14.72 -3.91
C SER A 37 8.46 15.30 -2.92
N ASP A 38 8.11 16.41 -2.28
CA ASP A 38 8.97 17.02 -1.27
C ASP A 38 8.96 16.18 0.01
N PHE A 39 10.14 15.93 0.56
CA PHE A 39 10.28 15.05 1.72
C PHE A 39 9.50 15.54 2.94
N ASP A 40 9.58 16.84 3.24
CA ASP A 40 8.90 17.39 4.41
C ASP A 40 7.38 17.37 4.23
N GLU A 41 6.90 17.69 3.03
CA GLU A 41 5.48 17.62 2.72
C GLU A 41 4.98 16.18 2.78
N LEU A 42 5.77 15.24 2.28
CA LEU A 42 5.44 13.81 2.31
C LEU A 42 5.30 13.32 3.75
N LYS A 43 6.22 13.70 4.60
CA LYS A 43 6.20 13.34 6.02
C LYS A 43 4.93 13.84 6.70
N SER A 44 4.57 15.11 6.47
CA SER A 44 3.35 15.69 7.03
C SER A 44 2.10 15.00 6.46
N TYR A 45 2.11 14.73 5.16
CA TYR A 45 1.00 14.07 4.51
C TYR A 45 0.76 12.66 5.09
N ILE A 46 1.81 11.91 5.32
CA ILE A 46 1.71 10.58 5.92
C ILE A 46 1.07 10.66 7.30
N LYS A 47 1.50 11.59 8.12
CA LYS A 47 0.95 11.77 9.47
C LYS A 47 -0.54 12.11 9.46
N GLU A 48 -0.95 12.96 8.54
CA GLU A 48 -2.32 13.46 8.48
C GLU A 48 -3.29 12.48 7.81
N ASN A 49 -2.78 11.59 6.97
CA ASN A 49 -3.60 10.72 6.14
C ASN A 49 -3.28 9.24 6.33
N THR A 50 -2.87 8.86 7.53
CA THR A 50 -2.43 7.49 7.83
C THR A 50 -3.44 6.43 7.43
N LEU A 51 -4.70 6.60 7.83
CA LEU A 51 -5.74 5.61 7.52
C LEU A 51 -5.99 5.51 6.02
N GLU A 52 -6.06 6.65 5.35
CA GLU A 52 -6.26 6.68 3.91
C GLU A 52 -5.13 5.97 3.17
N LEU A 53 -3.88 6.22 3.57
CA LEU A 53 -2.72 5.60 2.95
C LEU A 53 -2.68 4.10 3.22
N THR A 54 -3.05 3.69 4.42
CA THR A 54 -3.10 2.27 4.79
C THR A 54 -4.18 1.55 3.98
N GLU A 55 -5.35 2.15 3.83
CA GLU A 55 -6.40 1.61 2.98
C GLU A 55 -5.95 1.50 1.53
N GLN A 56 -5.21 2.49 1.04
CA GLN A 56 -4.68 2.45 -0.32
C GLN A 56 -3.77 1.26 -0.55
N VAL A 57 -2.89 0.96 0.40
CA VAL A 57 -2.03 -0.22 0.31
C VAL A 57 -2.88 -1.49 0.25
N LEU A 58 -3.84 -1.60 1.15
CA LEU A 58 -4.69 -2.79 1.23
C LEU A 58 -5.56 -2.96 -0.01
N ASP A 59 -6.18 -1.89 -0.48
CA ASP A 59 -7.02 -1.92 -1.68
C ASP A 59 -6.22 -2.30 -2.92
N SER A 60 -5.00 -1.80 -3.03
CA SER A 60 -4.10 -2.15 -4.12
C SER A 60 -3.77 -3.63 -4.13
N ILE A 61 -3.43 -4.17 -2.97
CA ILE A 61 -3.13 -5.59 -2.82
C ILE A 61 -4.37 -6.43 -3.14
N ASN A 62 -5.53 -6.04 -2.65
CA ASN A 62 -6.77 -6.75 -2.93
C ASN A 62 -7.07 -6.78 -4.43
N HIS A 63 -6.89 -5.65 -5.11
CA HIS A 63 -7.05 -5.58 -6.56
C HIS A 63 -6.07 -6.51 -7.27
N ALA A 64 -4.82 -6.53 -6.83
CA ALA A 64 -3.79 -7.38 -7.41
C ALA A 64 -4.12 -8.87 -7.23
N ILE A 65 -4.61 -9.25 -6.05
CA ILE A 65 -5.03 -10.63 -5.78
C ILE A 65 -6.19 -11.02 -6.69
N ASP A 66 -7.19 -10.18 -6.81
CA ASP A 66 -8.39 -10.47 -7.61
C ASP A 66 -8.07 -10.60 -9.11
N ASN A 67 -7.03 -9.95 -9.57
CA ASN A 67 -6.66 -9.93 -10.98
C ASN A 67 -5.38 -10.72 -11.28
N ASP A 68 -4.88 -11.48 -10.32
CA ASP A 68 -3.68 -12.32 -10.45
C ASP A 68 -2.46 -11.53 -10.93
N LEU A 69 -2.29 -10.33 -10.41
CA LEU A 69 -1.16 -9.48 -10.77
C LEU A 69 0.06 -9.83 -9.93
N LYS A 70 1.22 -9.84 -10.58
CA LYS A 70 2.50 -10.09 -9.88
C LYS A 70 3.05 -8.84 -9.23
N PHE A 71 2.58 -7.69 -9.61
CA PHE A 71 2.93 -6.44 -8.97
C PHE A 71 1.79 -5.45 -9.15
N ILE A 72 1.75 -4.44 -8.28
CA ILE A 72 0.73 -3.42 -8.32
C ILE A 72 1.36 -2.07 -7.95
N GLU A 73 1.05 -1.06 -8.75
CA GLU A 73 1.46 0.30 -8.45
C GLU A 73 0.50 0.87 -7.41
N VAL A 74 1.02 1.34 -6.29
CA VAL A 74 0.21 1.82 -5.17
C VAL A 74 0.20 3.34 -5.10
N PHE A 75 1.36 3.96 -5.21
CA PHE A 75 1.53 5.41 -5.10
C PHE A 75 2.35 5.95 -6.26
N GLN A 76 2.05 7.17 -6.64
CA GLN A 76 2.88 7.96 -7.57
C GLN A 76 3.29 9.24 -6.85
N PHE A 77 4.45 9.76 -7.17
CA PHE A 77 4.88 11.05 -6.64
C PHE A 77 4.50 12.15 -7.63
N LYS A 78 3.93 13.22 -7.11
CA LYS A 78 3.54 14.37 -7.94
C LYS A 78 4.75 14.91 -8.69
N ARG A 79 4.54 15.26 -9.95
CA ARG A 79 5.58 15.83 -10.82
C ARG A 79 6.79 14.91 -10.97
N SER A 80 6.60 13.62 -10.85
CA SER A 80 7.66 12.64 -10.95
C SER A 80 7.22 11.48 -11.82
N LYS A 81 8.19 10.79 -12.42
CA LYS A 81 7.97 9.56 -13.18
C LYS A 81 8.12 8.32 -12.32
N PHE A 82 8.36 8.49 -11.02
CA PHE A 82 8.57 7.36 -10.11
C PHE A 82 7.28 7.01 -9.37
N SER A 83 7.15 5.74 -9.06
CA SER A 83 6.04 5.21 -8.31
C SER A 83 6.53 4.19 -7.28
N VAL A 84 5.68 3.89 -6.31
CA VAL A 84 5.89 2.82 -5.35
C VAL A 84 5.08 1.63 -5.81
N THR A 85 5.74 0.50 -6.02
CA THR A 85 5.14 -0.73 -6.52
C THR A 85 5.35 -1.84 -5.51
N ILE A 86 4.31 -2.61 -5.25
CA ILE A 86 4.36 -3.78 -4.37
C ILE A 86 4.38 -5.03 -5.25
N THR A 87 5.27 -5.97 -4.93
CA THR A 87 5.39 -7.22 -5.66
C THR A 87 4.69 -8.37 -4.91
N ASP A 88 4.31 -9.41 -5.64
CA ASP A 88 3.50 -10.50 -5.10
C ASP A 88 4.18 -11.26 -3.96
N ASP A 89 5.50 -11.35 -3.97
CA ASP A 89 6.26 -12.00 -2.90
C ASP A 89 6.18 -11.23 -1.57
N THR A 90 5.72 -9.98 -1.59
CA THR A 90 5.59 -9.14 -0.39
C THR A 90 4.14 -8.84 0.00
N TYR A 91 3.15 -9.35 -0.73
CA TYR A 91 1.75 -9.09 -0.40
C TYR A 91 1.41 -9.53 1.02
N SER A 92 1.85 -10.72 1.40
CA SER A 92 1.57 -11.28 2.73
C SER A 92 2.17 -10.42 3.84
N ASP A 93 3.41 -9.99 3.68
CA ASP A 93 4.07 -9.14 4.67
C ASP A 93 3.35 -7.81 4.85
N ASN A 94 2.89 -7.23 3.74
CA ASN A 94 2.16 -5.98 3.79
C ASN A 94 0.79 -6.12 4.43
N ILE A 95 0.09 -7.21 4.16
CA ILE A 95 -1.19 -7.51 4.81
C ILE A 95 -0.99 -7.60 6.32
N ASN A 96 0.06 -8.28 6.76
CA ASN A 96 0.36 -8.41 8.18
C ASN A 96 0.69 -7.06 8.80
N ASN A 97 1.46 -6.23 8.10
CA ASN A 97 1.80 -4.89 8.59
C ASN A 97 0.57 -3.99 8.70
N VAL A 98 -0.35 -4.07 7.74
CA VAL A 98 -1.60 -3.33 7.79
C VAL A 98 -2.44 -3.78 8.99
N TYR A 99 -2.52 -5.09 9.21
CA TYR A 99 -3.25 -5.64 10.35
C TYR A 99 -2.67 -5.10 11.67
N ASP A 100 -1.36 -5.17 11.84
CA ASP A 100 -0.70 -4.70 13.05
C ASP A 100 -0.94 -3.19 13.27
N LEU A 101 -0.90 -2.42 12.20
CA LEU A 101 -1.16 -0.99 12.28
C LEU A 101 -2.60 -0.69 12.70
N TYR A 102 -3.57 -1.41 12.15
CA TYR A 102 -4.98 -1.23 12.52
C TYR A 102 -5.22 -1.61 13.99
N ILE A 103 -4.56 -2.67 14.48
CA ILE A 103 -4.63 -3.02 15.90
C ILE A 103 -4.08 -1.88 16.76
N GLU A 104 -2.93 -1.34 16.38
CA GLU A 104 -2.30 -0.25 17.12
C GLU A 104 -3.16 1.02 17.14
N LEU A 105 -3.82 1.31 16.03
CA LEU A 105 -4.72 2.45 15.92
C LEU A 105 -6.11 2.19 16.49
N GLU A 106 -6.33 0.99 17.02
CA GLU A 106 -7.62 0.56 17.59
C GLU A 106 -8.77 0.58 16.57
N GLU A 107 -8.43 0.37 15.30
CA GLU A 107 -9.40 0.26 14.20
C GLU A 107 -9.79 -1.21 13.99
N TYR A 108 -10.43 -1.79 15.01
CA TYR A 108 -10.71 -3.23 15.05
C TYR A 108 -11.67 -3.71 13.97
N GLU A 109 -12.59 -2.87 13.56
CA GLU A 109 -13.53 -3.23 12.49
C GLU A 109 -12.81 -3.44 11.15
N LEU A 110 -11.74 -2.68 10.91
CA LEU A 110 -10.97 -2.80 9.69
C LEU A 110 -10.11 -4.06 9.68
N CYS A 111 -9.79 -4.61 10.85
CA CYS A 111 -9.00 -5.83 10.96
C CYS A 111 -9.69 -7.03 10.30
N GLU A 112 -11.01 -7.11 10.36
CA GLU A 112 -11.75 -8.20 9.74
C GLU A 112 -11.56 -8.19 8.22
N ASN A 113 -11.61 -7.02 7.61
CA ASN A 113 -11.37 -6.88 6.18
C ASN A 113 -9.97 -7.34 5.79
N VAL A 114 -8.97 -6.98 6.61
CA VAL A 114 -7.59 -7.42 6.37
C VAL A 114 -7.48 -8.94 6.43
N LEU A 115 -8.10 -9.56 7.41
CA LEU A 115 -8.09 -11.02 7.53
C LEU A 115 -8.75 -11.69 6.33
N ASN A 116 -9.83 -11.14 5.82
CA ASN A 116 -10.49 -11.67 4.64
C ASN A 116 -9.61 -11.61 3.40
N ILE A 117 -8.88 -10.52 3.23
CA ILE A 117 -7.95 -10.38 2.11
C ILE A 117 -6.78 -11.36 2.27
N GLY A 118 -6.28 -11.54 3.48
CA GLY A 118 -5.24 -12.54 3.76
C GLY A 118 -5.68 -13.95 3.41
N LYS A 119 -6.92 -14.31 3.73
CA LYS A 119 -7.48 -15.61 3.36
C LYS A 119 -7.57 -15.79 1.86
N LYS A 120 -7.97 -14.74 1.14
CA LYS A 120 -8.01 -14.76 -0.32
C LYS A 120 -6.64 -15.08 -0.92
N LEU A 121 -5.60 -14.44 -0.39
CA LEU A 121 -4.25 -14.66 -0.85
C LEU A 121 -3.80 -16.10 -0.61
N LEU A 122 -4.07 -16.64 0.58
CA LEU A 122 -3.73 -18.02 0.89
C LEU A 122 -4.43 -19.01 -0.03
N ASN A 123 -5.71 -18.78 -0.31
CA ASN A 123 -6.47 -19.66 -1.19
C ASN A 123 -5.91 -19.69 -2.61
N LYS A 124 -5.38 -18.58 -3.07
CA LYS A 124 -4.79 -18.51 -4.41
C LYS A 124 -3.43 -19.20 -4.51
N LYS A 125 -2.71 -19.33 -3.40
CA LYS A 125 -1.42 -20.03 -3.37
C LYS A 125 -1.55 -21.55 -3.35
N ILE A 126 -2.71 -22.04 -3.04
CA ILE A 126 -3.01 -23.46 -3.07
C ILE A 126 -3.51 -23.87 -4.47
#